data_18ca2adef7ee19355d852289794da710
#
_entry.id   18ca2adef7ee19355d852289794da710
#
_cell.length_a   1.000
_cell.length_b   1.000
_cell.length_c   1.000
_cell.angle_alpha   90.00
_cell.angle_beta   90.00
_cell.angle_gamma   90.00
#
_symmetry.space_group_name_H-M   'P 1'
#
loop_
_entity.id
_entity.type
_entity.pdbx_description
1 polymer ?
#
loop_
_entity_poly.entity_id
_entity_poly.type
_entity_poly.pdbx_seq_one_letter_code
_entity_poly.pdbx_strand_id
1 'polypeptide(L)'
;MNIKAIFFDIDGTLFNGNGSVLASTKRAIALAQAQGILCGVATGRGYPNVLSLVGELGLDFYVTYNGQYVVYQNRVIHAHPFNEEALNQVISYAKLHHKHILFGAGEKMTGSLTMLVGQSKRFAKLLYRLPKGNHLSTGVKLLKRLTIRRKRRHYPQS
;
A
#
# COMPACT_ATOMS: atom_id res chain seq x y z
N MET A 1 -4.98 -24.04 -24.75
CA MET A 1 -5.34 -22.72 -24.20
C MET A 1 -4.06 -21.91 -24.08
N ASN A 2 -3.96 -20.72 -24.66
CA ASN A 2 -2.70 -19.96 -24.65
C ASN A 2 -2.84 -18.82 -23.63
N ILE A 3 -2.22 -18.98 -22.46
CA ILE A 3 -2.21 -17.97 -21.39
C ILE A 3 -1.30 -16.82 -21.82
N LYS A 4 -1.83 -15.59 -21.78
CA LYS A 4 -1.12 -14.35 -22.16
C LYS A 4 -0.70 -13.52 -20.95
N ALA A 5 -1.45 -13.58 -19.86
CA ALA A 5 -1.18 -12.82 -18.65
C ALA A 5 -1.61 -13.58 -17.40
N ILE A 6 -0.90 -13.35 -16.31
CA ILE A 6 -1.21 -13.87 -14.97
C ILE A 6 -1.32 -12.69 -14.01
N PHE A 7 -2.45 -12.61 -13.30
CA PHE A 7 -2.72 -11.61 -12.28
C PHE A 7 -2.60 -12.25 -10.90
N PHE A 8 -1.76 -11.72 -10.05
CA PHE A 8 -1.57 -12.18 -8.69
C PHE A 8 -2.22 -11.21 -7.70
N ASP A 9 -2.95 -11.73 -6.71
CA ASP A 9 -3.21 -10.96 -5.51
C ASP A 9 -1.97 -10.96 -4.61
N ILE A 10 -1.85 -9.98 -3.72
CA ILE A 10 -0.69 -9.83 -2.84
C ILE A 10 -0.91 -10.58 -1.53
N ASP A 11 -2.02 -10.26 -0.85
CA ASP A 11 -2.27 -10.71 0.51
C ASP A 11 -2.83 -12.14 0.53
N GLY A 12 -2.04 -13.09 1.03
CA GLY A 12 -2.42 -14.51 1.05
C GLY A 12 -2.16 -15.27 -0.26
N THR A 13 -1.61 -14.59 -1.29
CA THR A 13 -1.22 -15.21 -2.58
C THR A 13 0.29 -15.08 -2.81
N LEU A 14 0.80 -13.89 -3.11
CA LEU A 14 2.24 -13.66 -3.27
C LEU A 14 2.99 -13.70 -1.94
N PHE A 15 2.36 -13.19 -0.89
CA PHE A 15 2.94 -13.22 0.44
C PHE A 15 2.52 -14.45 1.23
N ASN A 16 3.52 -15.14 1.79
CA ASN A 16 3.30 -16.16 2.80
C ASN A 16 2.91 -15.53 4.15
N GLY A 17 2.57 -16.38 5.12
CA GLY A 17 2.23 -15.94 6.49
C GLY A 17 3.31 -15.11 7.21
N ASN A 18 4.54 -15.10 6.70
CA ASN A 18 5.67 -14.30 7.24
C ASN A 18 5.84 -12.94 6.52
N GLY A 19 4.95 -12.58 5.60
CA GLY A 19 4.98 -11.31 4.86
C GLY A 19 6.15 -11.20 3.88
N SER A 20 6.55 -12.32 3.27
CA SER A 20 7.61 -12.37 2.26
C SER A 20 7.20 -13.21 1.06
N VAL A 21 7.76 -12.91 -0.11
CA VAL A 21 7.59 -13.70 -1.32
C VAL A 21 8.60 -14.85 -1.32
N LEU A 22 8.12 -16.07 -1.53
CA LEU A 22 8.97 -17.25 -1.57
C LEU A 22 9.93 -17.23 -2.76
N ALA A 23 11.14 -17.78 -2.59
CA ALA A 23 12.10 -17.92 -3.68
C ALA A 23 11.58 -18.75 -4.84
N SER A 24 10.74 -19.75 -4.56
CA SER A 24 10.05 -20.56 -5.59
C SER A 24 9.08 -19.71 -6.42
N THR A 25 8.32 -18.84 -5.78
CA THR A 25 7.39 -17.91 -6.45
C THR A 25 8.15 -16.94 -7.35
N LYS A 26 9.25 -16.35 -6.87
CA LYS A 26 10.10 -15.47 -7.69
C LYS A 26 10.62 -16.17 -8.95
N ARG A 27 11.10 -17.41 -8.81
CA ARG A 27 11.54 -18.23 -9.96
C ARG A 27 10.41 -18.56 -10.93
N ALA A 28 9.23 -18.92 -10.42
CA ALA A 28 8.07 -19.22 -11.26
C ALA A 28 7.62 -18.02 -12.10
N ILE A 29 7.60 -16.82 -11.51
CA ILE A 29 7.29 -15.56 -12.21
C ILE A 29 8.32 -15.31 -13.32
N ALA A 30 9.61 -15.40 -13.01
CA ALA A 30 10.68 -15.19 -13.99
C ALA A 30 10.60 -16.21 -15.17
N LEU A 31 10.27 -17.46 -14.89
CA LEU A 31 10.09 -18.49 -15.92
C LEU A 31 8.87 -18.21 -16.80
N ALA A 32 7.75 -17.74 -16.22
CA ALA A 32 6.56 -17.36 -16.97
C ALA A 32 6.85 -16.18 -17.90
N GLN A 33 7.53 -15.13 -17.39
CA GLN A 33 7.94 -13.98 -18.18
C GLN A 33 8.90 -14.34 -19.31
N ALA A 34 9.83 -15.27 -19.08
CA ALA A 34 10.74 -15.79 -20.12
C ALA A 34 10.00 -16.51 -21.25
N GLN A 35 8.78 -17.00 -21.01
CA GLN A 35 7.90 -17.61 -22.02
C GLN A 35 6.98 -16.57 -22.69
N GLY A 36 7.16 -15.27 -22.43
CA GLY A 36 6.32 -14.20 -22.98
C GLY A 36 4.96 -14.05 -22.30
N ILE A 37 4.77 -14.63 -21.10
CA ILE A 37 3.55 -14.46 -20.32
C ILE A 37 3.71 -13.23 -19.43
N LEU A 38 2.83 -12.23 -19.58
CA LEU A 38 2.83 -11.04 -18.75
C LEU A 38 2.45 -11.40 -17.31
N CYS A 39 3.24 -10.95 -16.34
CA CYS A 39 3.00 -11.19 -14.92
C CYS A 39 2.80 -9.87 -14.18
N GLY A 40 1.72 -9.75 -13.42
CA GLY A 40 1.46 -8.55 -12.65
C GLY A 40 0.54 -8.78 -11.47
N VAL A 41 0.27 -7.72 -10.72
CA VAL A 41 -0.59 -7.76 -9.53
C VAL A 41 -1.91 -7.08 -9.77
N ALA A 42 -2.96 -7.58 -9.09
CA ALA A 42 -4.26 -6.93 -8.98
C ALA A 42 -4.64 -6.87 -7.49
N THR A 43 -4.78 -5.66 -6.93
CA THR A 43 -4.92 -5.46 -5.49
C THR A 43 -5.69 -4.18 -5.15
N GLY A 44 -6.31 -4.15 -3.97
CA GLY A 44 -6.86 -2.92 -3.38
C GLY A 44 -5.82 -1.96 -2.82
N ARG A 45 -4.55 -2.39 -2.71
CA ARG A 45 -3.48 -1.53 -2.19
C ARG A 45 -3.14 -0.40 -3.16
N GLY A 46 -2.61 0.71 -2.59
CA GLY A 46 -2.09 1.83 -3.38
C GLY A 46 -0.76 1.50 -4.05
N TYR A 47 -0.52 2.09 -5.22
CA TYR A 47 0.65 1.82 -6.06
C TYR A 47 2.00 1.98 -5.34
N PRO A 48 2.27 3.07 -4.56
CA PRO A 48 3.54 3.19 -3.84
C PRO A 48 3.76 2.08 -2.82
N ASN A 49 2.69 1.60 -2.20
CA ASN A 49 2.74 0.50 -1.25
C ASN A 49 3.06 -0.81 -1.97
N VAL A 50 2.43 -1.05 -3.12
CA VAL A 50 2.71 -2.24 -3.95
C VAL A 50 4.15 -2.26 -4.40
N LEU A 51 4.69 -1.16 -4.93
CA LEU A 51 6.10 -1.07 -5.33
C LEU A 51 7.05 -1.38 -4.16
N SER A 52 6.74 -0.87 -2.97
CA SER A 52 7.56 -1.14 -1.78
C SER A 52 7.54 -2.60 -1.35
N LEU A 53 6.50 -3.36 -1.69
CA LEU A 53 6.30 -4.75 -1.29
C LEU A 53 6.85 -5.74 -2.32
N VAL A 54 6.52 -5.54 -3.59
CA VAL A 54 6.76 -6.50 -4.67
C VAL A 54 7.51 -5.90 -5.88
N GLY A 55 7.99 -4.66 -5.80
CA GLY A 55 8.71 -4.01 -6.90
C GLY A 55 9.98 -4.74 -7.33
N GLU A 56 10.63 -5.46 -6.41
CA GLU A 56 11.79 -6.30 -6.70
C GLU A 56 11.50 -7.52 -7.61
N LEU A 57 10.22 -7.86 -7.84
CA LEU A 57 9.84 -8.97 -8.70
C LEU A 57 9.89 -8.64 -10.19
N GLY A 58 10.07 -7.36 -10.57
CA GLY A 58 10.13 -6.94 -11.96
C GLY A 58 8.85 -7.26 -12.74
N LEU A 59 7.68 -7.02 -12.13
CA LEU A 59 6.39 -7.32 -12.73
C LEU A 59 6.08 -6.40 -13.91
N ASP A 60 5.38 -6.92 -14.93
CA ASP A 60 5.06 -6.20 -16.15
C ASP A 60 3.96 -5.15 -15.95
N PHE A 61 3.02 -5.40 -15.03
CA PHE A 61 1.90 -4.49 -14.78
C PHE A 61 1.44 -4.52 -13.31
N TYR A 62 0.77 -3.41 -12.93
CA TYR A 62 0.25 -3.18 -11.59
C TYR A 62 -1.16 -2.62 -11.68
N VAL A 63 -2.16 -3.41 -11.28
CA VAL A 63 -3.56 -2.98 -11.13
C VAL A 63 -3.78 -2.68 -9.66
N THR A 64 -3.93 -1.41 -9.31
CA THR A 64 -3.94 -0.92 -7.93
C THR A 64 -5.19 -0.11 -7.61
N TYR A 65 -5.43 0.19 -6.32
CA TYR A 65 -6.62 0.91 -5.87
C TYR A 65 -7.93 0.29 -6.41
N ASN A 66 -8.05 -1.05 -6.37
CA ASN A 66 -9.20 -1.79 -6.91
C ASN A 66 -9.47 -1.49 -8.41
N GLY A 67 -8.42 -1.38 -9.21
CA GLY A 67 -8.54 -1.12 -10.64
C GLY A 67 -8.55 0.37 -11.04
N GLN A 68 -8.57 1.29 -10.07
CA GLN A 68 -8.65 2.73 -10.37
C GLN A 68 -7.32 3.32 -10.90
N TYR A 69 -6.21 2.59 -10.76
CA TYR A 69 -4.91 3.02 -11.26
C TYR A 69 -4.13 1.82 -11.77
N VAL A 70 -3.80 1.85 -13.06
CA VAL A 70 -3.12 0.76 -13.75
C VAL A 70 -1.85 1.27 -14.40
N VAL A 71 -0.75 0.59 -14.10
CA VAL A 71 0.57 0.84 -14.68
C VAL A 71 1.01 -0.39 -15.46
N TYR A 72 1.46 -0.21 -16.68
CA TYR A 72 2.04 -1.23 -17.55
C TYR A 72 3.38 -0.73 -18.09
N GLN A 73 4.44 -1.50 -17.94
CA GLN A 73 5.80 -1.15 -18.36
C GLN A 73 6.21 0.28 -17.95
N ASN A 74 5.99 0.62 -16.68
CA ASN A 74 6.27 1.94 -16.10
C ASN A 74 5.47 3.11 -16.69
N ARG A 75 4.40 2.84 -17.46
CA ARG A 75 3.49 3.86 -17.99
C ARG A 75 2.12 3.71 -17.37
N VAL A 76 1.53 4.80 -16.92
CA VAL A 76 0.13 4.83 -16.49
C VAL A 76 -0.75 4.66 -17.71
N ILE A 77 -1.52 3.57 -17.79
CA ILE A 77 -2.44 3.28 -18.88
C ILE A 77 -3.90 3.50 -18.50
N HIS A 78 -4.19 3.58 -17.20
CA HIS A 78 -5.53 3.91 -16.71
C HIS A 78 -5.40 4.62 -15.36
N ALA A 79 -6.16 5.71 -15.21
CA ALA A 79 -6.34 6.40 -13.94
C ALA A 79 -7.75 6.98 -13.87
N HIS A 80 -8.48 6.63 -12.82
CA HIS A 80 -9.84 7.14 -12.57
C HIS A 80 -9.89 7.81 -11.19
N PRO A 81 -9.52 9.11 -11.08
CA PRO A 81 -9.52 9.84 -9.82
C PRO A 81 -10.94 10.15 -9.35
N PHE A 82 -11.10 10.40 -8.05
CA PHE A 82 -12.29 11.04 -7.54
C PHE A 82 -12.47 12.42 -8.16
N ASN A 83 -13.71 12.81 -8.44
CA ASN A 83 -13.99 14.20 -8.74
C ASN A 83 -13.80 15.07 -7.49
N GLU A 84 -13.56 16.37 -7.69
CA GLU A 84 -13.23 17.30 -6.61
C GLU A 84 -14.36 17.44 -5.60
N GLU A 85 -15.61 17.43 -6.05
CA GLU A 85 -16.79 17.56 -5.19
C GLU A 85 -16.93 16.35 -4.25
N ALA A 86 -16.86 15.12 -4.77
CA ALA A 86 -16.90 13.90 -3.97
C ALA A 86 -15.74 13.84 -2.98
N LEU A 87 -14.54 14.27 -3.41
CA LEU A 87 -13.37 14.32 -2.54
C LEU A 87 -13.58 15.29 -1.37
N ASN A 88 -14.10 16.49 -1.64
CA ASN A 88 -14.39 17.51 -0.62
C ASN A 88 -15.48 17.07 0.36
N GLN A 89 -16.50 16.35 -0.11
CA GLN A 89 -17.53 15.77 0.76
C GLN A 89 -16.93 14.74 1.72
N VAL A 90 -16.07 13.82 1.22
CA VAL A 90 -15.40 12.82 2.07
C VAL A 90 -14.47 13.48 3.09
N ILE A 91 -13.70 14.51 2.68
CA ILE A 91 -12.82 15.26 3.59
C ILE A 91 -13.62 15.96 4.68
N SER A 92 -14.72 16.62 4.31
CA SER A 92 -15.59 17.34 5.25
C SER A 92 -16.24 16.39 6.26
N TYR A 93 -16.76 15.26 5.79
CA TYR A 93 -17.32 14.22 6.65
C TYR A 93 -16.27 13.69 7.65
N ALA A 94 -15.08 13.38 7.16
CA ALA A 94 -14.02 12.84 8.01
C ALA A 94 -13.54 13.86 9.06
N LYS A 95 -13.44 15.13 8.71
CA LYS A 95 -13.13 16.21 9.68
C LYS A 95 -14.21 16.32 10.75
N LEU A 96 -15.48 16.35 10.34
CA LEU A 96 -16.63 16.46 11.25
C LEU A 96 -16.69 15.32 12.25
N HIS A 97 -16.41 14.10 11.77
CA HIS A 97 -16.50 12.89 12.60
C HIS A 97 -15.15 12.42 13.16
N HIS A 98 -14.12 13.24 13.15
CA HIS A 98 -12.76 12.94 13.65
C HIS A 98 -12.19 11.64 13.08
N LYS A 99 -12.47 11.32 11.80
CA LYS A 99 -11.95 10.13 11.11
C LYS A 99 -10.61 10.41 10.47
N HIS A 100 -9.78 9.38 10.43
CA HIS A 100 -8.53 9.42 9.70
C HIS A 100 -8.76 9.04 8.25
N ILE A 101 -8.11 9.77 7.33
CA ILE A 101 -8.18 9.51 5.89
C ILE A 101 -6.77 9.29 5.35
N LEU A 102 -6.69 8.40 4.38
CA LEU A 102 -5.50 8.20 3.56
C LEU A 102 -5.92 8.30 2.09
N PHE A 103 -5.27 9.20 1.36
CA PHE A 103 -5.50 9.39 -0.06
C PHE A 103 -4.35 8.79 -0.86
N GLY A 104 -4.69 8.07 -1.91
CA GLY A 104 -3.76 7.67 -2.97
C GLY A 104 -3.84 8.68 -4.11
N ALA A 105 -2.71 9.26 -4.47
CA ALA A 105 -2.58 10.17 -5.61
C ALA A 105 -1.52 9.60 -6.57
N GLY A 106 -1.89 8.54 -7.31
CA GLY A 106 -0.98 7.85 -8.20
C GLY A 106 0.25 7.32 -7.44
N GLU A 107 1.40 7.93 -7.69
CA GLU A 107 2.68 7.53 -7.07
C GLU A 107 2.88 8.03 -5.63
N LYS A 108 1.96 8.82 -5.10
CA LYS A 108 2.06 9.40 -3.76
C LYS A 108 0.89 8.98 -2.88
N MET A 109 1.14 8.94 -1.60
CA MET A 109 0.09 8.77 -0.59
C MET A 109 0.12 9.94 0.37
N THR A 110 -1.05 10.51 0.63
CA THR A 110 -1.24 11.66 1.51
C THR A 110 -2.36 11.37 2.50
N GLY A 111 -2.21 11.80 3.74
CA GLY A 111 -3.24 11.59 4.75
C GLY A 111 -2.76 11.83 6.16
N SER A 112 -3.53 11.36 7.15
CA SER A 112 -3.13 11.49 8.54
C SER A 112 -1.87 10.67 8.82
N LEU A 113 -0.95 11.24 9.63
CA LEU A 113 0.34 10.63 9.95
C LEU A 113 0.21 9.20 10.52
N THR A 114 -0.84 8.94 11.29
CA THR A 114 -1.14 7.62 11.85
C THR A 114 -1.41 6.57 10.78
N MET A 115 -2.09 6.94 9.70
CA MET A 115 -2.39 6.04 8.58
C MET A 115 -1.15 5.82 7.70
N LEU A 116 -0.36 6.86 7.45
CA LEU A 116 0.89 6.75 6.67
C LEU A 116 1.93 5.85 7.36
N VAL A 117 2.09 6.00 8.68
CA VAL A 117 3.03 5.17 9.46
C VAL A 117 2.56 3.72 9.52
N GLY A 118 1.25 3.46 9.62
CA GLY A 118 0.67 2.12 9.63
C GLY A 118 0.95 1.31 8.35
N GLN A 119 1.25 1.97 7.24
CA GLN A 119 1.56 1.33 5.96
C GLN A 119 3.07 1.08 5.72
N SER A 120 3.94 1.55 6.62
CA SER A 120 5.38 1.32 6.45
C SER A 120 5.77 -0.13 6.75
N LYS A 121 6.65 -0.73 5.92
CA LYS A 121 7.21 -2.09 6.14
C LYS A 121 7.81 -2.25 7.55
N ARG A 122 8.47 -1.21 8.06
CA ARG A 122 9.11 -1.22 9.39
C ARG A 122 8.06 -1.29 10.51
N PHE A 123 6.94 -0.60 10.35
CA PHE A 123 5.87 -0.58 11.34
C PHE A 123 5.06 -1.87 11.31
N ALA A 124 4.74 -2.39 10.13
CA ALA A 124 4.11 -3.69 9.97
C ALA A 124 4.95 -4.80 10.63
N LYS A 125 6.28 -4.81 10.38
CA LYS A 125 7.21 -5.77 10.99
C LYS A 125 7.31 -5.64 12.52
N LEU A 126 7.15 -4.42 13.04
CA LEU A 126 7.10 -4.17 14.49
C LEU A 126 5.80 -4.70 15.11
N LEU A 127 4.66 -4.50 14.44
CA LEU A 127 3.35 -5.02 14.89
C LEU A 127 3.31 -6.56 14.92
N TYR A 128 3.92 -7.24 13.94
CA TYR A 128 4.00 -8.71 13.91
C TYR A 128 4.85 -9.30 15.03
N ARG A 129 5.74 -8.53 15.65
CA ARG A 129 6.58 -8.95 16.80
C ARG A 129 5.91 -8.77 18.16
N LEU A 130 4.75 -8.12 18.22
CA LEU A 130 4.02 -7.93 19.47
C LEU A 130 3.14 -9.17 19.78
N PRO A 131 3.03 -9.61 21.06
CA PRO A 131 2.20 -10.74 21.43
C PRO A 131 0.73 -10.54 21.03
N LYS A 132 0.09 -11.60 20.51
CA LYS A 132 -1.31 -11.61 20.04
C LYS A 132 -2.30 -11.41 21.20
N GLY A 133 -2.46 -10.21 21.70
CA GLY A 133 -3.40 -9.99 22.81
C GLY A 133 -4.12 -8.63 22.78
N ASN A 134 -3.50 -7.60 22.21
CA ASN A 134 -4.05 -6.25 22.24
C ASN A 134 -3.47 -5.34 21.15
N HIS A 135 -3.36 -5.85 19.94
CA HIS A 135 -2.59 -5.20 18.87
C HIS A 135 -3.07 -3.79 18.48
N LEU A 136 -4.39 -3.55 18.47
CA LEU A 136 -4.91 -2.24 18.06
C LEU A 136 -4.67 -1.14 19.10
N SER A 137 -4.87 -1.44 20.39
CA SER A 137 -4.75 -0.45 21.46
C SER A 137 -3.28 -0.08 21.76
N THR A 138 -2.37 -1.05 21.67
CA THR A 138 -0.94 -0.84 21.93
C THR A 138 -0.26 -0.09 20.79
N GLY A 139 -0.59 -0.43 19.52
CA GLY A 139 -0.09 0.30 18.34
C GLY A 139 -0.53 1.76 18.32
N VAL A 140 -1.79 2.04 18.66
CA VAL A 140 -2.34 3.40 18.76
C VAL A 140 -1.69 4.19 19.92
N LYS A 141 -1.43 3.55 21.07
CA LYS A 141 -0.75 4.19 22.20
C LYS A 141 0.73 4.53 21.87
N LEU A 142 1.43 3.64 21.15
CA LEU A 142 2.80 3.89 20.71
C LEU A 142 2.87 5.03 19.69
N LEU A 143 1.95 5.09 18.74
CA LEU A 143 1.81 6.18 17.77
C LEU A 143 1.51 7.53 18.43
N LYS A 144 0.60 7.57 19.40
CA LYS A 144 0.32 8.78 20.19
C LYS A 144 1.57 9.29 20.93
N ARG A 145 2.36 8.41 21.53
CA ARG A 145 3.62 8.79 22.20
C ARG A 145 4.66 9.38 21.25
N LEU A 146 4.83 8.81 20.06
CA LEU A 146 5.76 9.30 19.04
C LEU A 146 5.30 10.65 18.46
N THR A 147 4.00 10.84 18.26
CA THR A 147 3.42 12.08 17.74
C THR A 147 3.53 13.22 18.77
N ILE A 148 3.32 12.95 20.06
CA ILE A 148 3.44 13.97 21.13
C ILE A 148 4.89 14.43 21.31
N ARG A 149 5.89 13.53 21.20
CA ARG A 149 7.31 13.93 21.25
C ARG A 149 7.73 14.86 20.11
N ARG A 150 7.13 14.71 18.91
CA ARG A 150 7.45 15.54 17.74
C ARG A 150 6.80 16.91 17.78
N LYS A 151 5.63 17.07 18.40
CA LYS A 151 4.96 18.38 18.57
C LYS A 151 5.70 19.36 19.50
N ARG A 152 6.62 18.90 20.34
CA ARG A 152 7.42 19.76 21.23
C ARG A 152 8.70 20.33 20.59
N ARG A 153 8.99 19.99 19.33
CA ARG A 153 10.13 20.56 18.58
C ARG A 153 9.59 21.25 17.32
N HIS A 154 9.63 22.55 17.30
CA HIS A 154 9.38 23.52 16.21
C HIS A 154 7.97 24.10 16.10
N TYR A 155 7.80 25.22 16.80
CA TYR A 155 7.24 26.43 16.23
C TYR A 155 8.13 27.60 16.66
N PRO A 156 8.86 28.29 15.76
CA PRO A 156 9.37 29.62 16.03
C PRO A 156 8.18 30.57 16.01
N GLN A 157 8.04 31.36 17.07
CA GLN A 157 7.15 32.48 17.10
C GLN A 157 7.76 33.64 16.30
N SER A 158 7.08 34.10 15.30
CA SER A 158 7.20 35.48 14.76
C SER A 158 5.84 35.92 14.28
#